data_137978545d1c5f178bdc1476c948c7f7
#
_entry.id   137978545d1c5f178bdc1476c948c7f7
#
_cell.length_a   1.000
_cell.length_b   1.000
_cell.length_c   1.000
_cell.angle_alpha   90.00
_cell.angle_beta   90.00
_cell.angle_gamma   90.00
#
_symmetry.space_group_name_H-M   'P 1'
#
loop_
_entity.id
_entity.type
_entity.pdbx_description
1 polymer ?
#
loop_
_entity_poly.entity_id
_entity_poly.type
_entity_poly.pdbx_seq_one_letter_code
_entity_poly.pdbx_strand_id
1 'polypeptide(L)'
;MFATPSIGAVVSPLLVKAYRDGAVARVQGCVVDEKGIPLSNAFVRVLFRSINQRRDDAELSVWTDGEGLFELAHRTNWKIECHIMKDGYYDSNYEISFYDAERAIVKDGLWTIPDEMNRRIVLRKILSEKALFVFPEGKRMGTWRIPLTNEWVGFDFEYFDWVKPYGKGKWTDMLLRFSSETRGHIRGRYQMEVSFTNNPYAGAYRGSADKISDLKIPHRADMSKDYVNYYCFLRDTIGDVRKDTFPGPNDYLVFRTRTQTDAEGFLASAHYGVISGTWISSETVMRMDDAAFNPVENDADIEDGYYLRYLLRRYEQQHR
;
A
#
# COMPACT_ATOMS: atom_id res chain seq x y z
N MET A 1 -20.95 7.58 8.03
CA MET A 1 -22.11 8.24 7.41
C MET A 1 -22.51 7.34 6.25
N PHE A 2 -23.58 6.55 6.41
CA PHE A 2 -24.06 5.64 5.38
C PHE A 2 -24.72 6.48 4.29
N ALA A 3 -24.21 6.34 3.05
CA ALA A 3 -24.88 6.94 1.90
C ALA A 3 -26.24 6.26 1.75
N THR A 4 -27.31 7.04 1.89
CA THR A 4 -28.67 6.60 1.51
C THR A 4 -28.66 6.40 0.00
N PRO A 5 -29.11 5.23 -0.51
CA PRO A 5 -29.23 5.02 -1.94
C PRO A 5 -30.21 6.04 -2.51
N SER A 6 -29.89 6.61 -3.66
CA SER A 6 -30.76 7.51 -4.40
C SER A 6 -32.10 6.83 -4.65
N ILE A 7 -33.17 7.48 -4.25
CA ILE A 7 -34.55 7.04 -4.41
C ILE A 7 -34.83 6.89 -5.91
N GLY A 8 -34.91 5.66 -6.42
CA GLY A 8 -35.29 5.38 -7.80
C GLY A 8 -34.86 4.02 -8.38
N ALA A 9 -33.90 3.33 -7.85
CA ALA A 9 -33.53 2.01 -8.34
C ALA A 9 -34.44 0.93 -7.72
N VAL A 10 -35.30 0.30 -8.53
CA VAL A 10 -36.07 -0.87 -8.12
C VAL A 10 -35.07 -2.02 -7.89
N VAL A 11 -34.76 -2.29 -6.63
CA VAL A 11 -33.88 -3.40 -6.27
C VAL A 11 -34.53 -4.70 -6.72
N SER A 12 -33.85 -5.46 -7.58
CA SER A 12 -34.34 -6.74 -8.09
C SER A 12 -34.73 -7.69 -6.94
N PRO A 13 -35.91 -8.37 -6.99
CA PRO A 13 -36.30 -9.37 -6.00
C PRO A 13 -35.25 -10.48 -5.82
N LEU A 14 -34.53 -10.84 -6.89
CA LEU A 14 -33.43 -11.81 -6.84
C LEU A 14 -32.27 -11.29 -6.00
N LEU A 15 -31.94 -10.00 -6.10
CA LEU A 15 -30.87 -9.37 -5.32
C LEU A 15 -31.25 -9.34 -3.82
N VAL A 16 -32.50 -8.98 -3.50
CA VAL A 16 -32.99 -9.00 -2.11
C VAL A 16 -32.92 -10.41 -1.53
N LYS A 17 -33.31 -11.44 -2.30
CA LYS A 17 -33.20 -12.84 -1.89
C LYS A 17 -31.75 -13.24 -1.66
N ALA A 18 -30.83 -12.83 -2.55
CA ALA A 18 -29.41 -13.15 -2.42
C ALA A 18 -28.77 -12.50 -1.18
N TYR A 19 -29.15 -11.27 -0.82
CA TYR A 19 -28.69 -10.65 0.42
C TYR A 19 -29.24 -11.34 1.68
N ARG A 20 -30.47 -11.87 1.63
CA ARG A 20 -31.08 -12.56 2.75
C ARG A 20 -30.59 -14.00 2.90
N ASP A 21 -30.64 -14.78 1.81
CA ASP A 21 -30.49 -16.24 1.82
C ASP A 21 -29.10 -16.67 1.27
N GLY A 22 -28.33 -15.74 0.75
CA GLY A 22 -27.10 -15.98 0.01
C GLY A 22 -27.33 -16.46 -1.44
N ALA A 23 -26.37 -16.20 -2.31
CA ALA A 23 -26.25 -16.77 -3.63
C ALA A 23 -24.86 -17.41 -3.78
N VAL A 24 -24.69 -18.30 -4.75
CA VAL A 24 -23.38 -18.92 -5.00
C VAL A 24 -22.46 -17.88 -5.63
N ALA A 25 -21.27 -17.74 -5.07
CA ALA A 25 -20.18 -16.97 -5.65
C ALA A 25 -19.10 -17.94 -6.14
N ARG A 26 -18.68 -17.77 -7.39
CA ARG A 26 -17.61 -18.55 -8.01
C ARG A 26 -16.41 -17.64 -8.19
N VAL A 27 -15.28 -18.00 -7.56
CA VAL A 27 -14.01 -17.30 -7.66
C VAL A 27 -13.07 -18.18 -8.48
N GLN A 28 -12.54 -17.62 -9.54
CA GLN A 28 -11.58 -18.30 -10.41
C GLN A 28 -10.47 -17.34 -10.81
N GLY A 29 -9.31 -17.88 -11.16
CA GLY A 29 -8.19 -17.03 -11.58
C GLY A 29 -7.02 -17.84 -12.10
N CYS A 30 -6.04 -17.08 -12.61
CA CYS A 30 -4.74 -17.58 -13.02
C CYS A 30 -3.65 -16.87 -12.23
N VAL A 31 -2.87 -17.64 -11.47
CA VAL A 31 -1.74 -17.12 -10.69
C VAL A 31 -0.48 -17.18 -11.54
N VAL A 32 0.19 -16.05 -11.68
CA VAL A 32 1.41 -15.91 -12.51
C VAL A 32 2.49 -15.16 -11.75
N ASP A 33 3.74 -15.25 -12.20
CA ASP A 33 4.82 -14.38 -11.76
C ASP A 33 4.80 -13.00 -12.48
N GLU A 34 5.75 -12.13 -12.14
CA GLU A 34 5.92 -10.79 -12.75
C GLU A 34 6.25 -10.83 -14.25
N LYS A 35 6.73 -11.97 -14.77
CA LYS A 35 7.01 -12.19 -16.21
C LYS A 35 5.78 -12.79 -16.93
N GLY A 36 4.72 -13.10 -16.17
CA GLY A 36 3.51 -13.71 -16.67
C GLY A 36 3.59 -15.23 -16.82
N ILE A 37 4.58 -15.87 -16.21
CA ILE A 37 4.72 -17.32 -16.21
C ILE A 37 3.74 -17.91 -15.18
N PRO A 38 2.90 -18.91 -15.56
CA PRO A 38 1.99 -19.56 -14.64
C PRO A 38 2.70 -20.18 -13.43
N LEU A 39 2.10 -20.01 -12.26
CA LEU A 39 2.61 -20.56 -11.01
C LEU A 39 1.72 -21.72 -10.52
N SER A 40 2.20 -22.94 -10.73
CA SER A 40 1.61 -24.14 -10.15
C SER A 40 1.88 -24.22 -8.64
N ASN A 41 1.05 -24.99 -7.92
CA ASN A 41 1.20 -25.17 -6.48
C ASN A 41 1.31 -23.84 -5.70
N ALA A 42 0.56 -22.84 -6.09
CA ALA A 42 0.24 -21.71 -5.24
C ALA A 42 -0.98 -22.06 -4.39
N PHE A 43 -0.93 -21.79 -3.10
CA PHE A 43 -2.04 -22.06 -2.19
C PHE A 43 -3.03 -20.92 -2.22
N VAL A 44 -4.26 -21.20 -2.58
CA VAL A 44 -5.37 -20.25 -2.63
C VAL A 44 -6.35 -20.56 -1.52
N ARG A 45 -6.54 -19.63 -0.62
CA ARG A 45 -7.52 -19.69 0.47
C ARG A 45 -8.58 -18.63 0.27
N VAL A 46 -9.85 -19.04 0.32
CA VAL A 46 -10.98 -18.14 0.08
C VAL A 46 -11.96 -18.24 1.24
N LEU A 47 -12.24 -17.08 1.84
CA LEU A 47 -13.22 -16.90 2.89
C LEU A 47 -14.50 -16.33 2.30
N PHE A 48 -15.60 -17.07 2.35
CA PHE A 48 -16.93 -16.62 1.97
C PHE A 48 -17.66 -16.13 3.21
N ARG A 49 -17.85 -14.81 3.32
CA ARG A 49 -18.41 -14.16 4.51
C ARG A 49 -19.91 -13.95 4.42
N SER A 50 -20.60 -14.12 5.54
CA SER A 50 -22.03 -13.86 5.67
C SER A 50 -22.30 -12.65 6.58
N ILE A 51 -23.28 -11.78 6.20
CA ILE A 51 -23.72 -10.64 7.02
C ILE A 51 -24.27 -11.11 8.36
N ASN A 52 -24.98 -12.22 8.36
CA ASN A 52 -25.84 -12.58 9.48
C ASN A 52 -25.15 -13.36 10.59
N GLN A 53 -23.92 -13.77 10.44
CA GLN A 53 -23.10 -14.27 11.55
C GLN A 53 -21.88 -15.08 11.07
N ARG A 54 -20.80 -15.08 11.87
CA ARG A 54 -19.62 -15.93 11.73
C ARG A 54 -19.92 -17.45 11.62
N ARG A 55 -21.15 -17.88 11.92
CA ARG A 55 -21.57 -19.31 11.83
C ARG A 55 -21.78 -19.79 10.40
N ASP A 56 -22.07 -18.87 9.47
CA ASP A 56 -22.33 -19.19 8.06
C ASP A 56 -21.14 -18.83 7.16
N ASP A 57 -20.03 -18.40 7.74
CA ASP A 57 -18.78 -18.19 7.02
C ASP A 57 -18.20 -19.54 6.61
N ALA A 58 -17.71 -19.67 5.39
CA ALA A 58 -17.02 -20.84 4.90
C ALA A 58 -15.62 -20.50 4.44
N GLU A 59 -14.65 -21.30 4.82
CA GLU A 59 -13.28 -21.24 4.33
C GLU A 59 -13.01 -22.44 3.43
N LEU A 60 -12.64 -22.17 2.20
CA LEU A 60 -12.23 -23.17 1.22
C LEU A 60 -10.81 -22.89 0.73
N SER A 61 -10.09 -23.94 0.36
CA SER A 61 -8.75 -23.79 -0.19
C SER A 61 -8.50 -24.78 -1.32
N VAL A 62 -7.58 -24.40 -2.20
CA VAL A 62 -7.14 -25.23 -3.33
C VAL A 62 -5.70 -24.84 -3.70
N TRP A 63 -4.98 -25.76 -4.34
CA TRP A 63 -3.70 -25.48 -4.98
C TRP A 63 -3.92 -25.21 -6.47
N THR A 64 -3.19 -24.23 -7.02
CA THR A 64 -3.21 -24.01 -8.48
C THR A 64 -2.63 -25.19 -9.23
N ASP A 65 -3.20 -25.48 -10.39
CA ASP A 65 -2.75 -26.53 -11.30
C ASP A 65 -1.45 -26.15 -12.06
N GLY A 66 -1.06 -26.97 -13.05
CA GLY A 66 0.13 -26.74 -13.87
C GLY A 66 0.08 -25.47 -14.71
N GLU A 67 -1.11 -24.95 -15.00
CA GLU A 67 -1.33 -23.70 -15.74
C GLU A 67 -1.59 -22.50 -14.82
N GLY A 68 -1.41 -22.68 -13.49
CA GLY A 68 -1.65 -21.65 -12.49
C GLY A 68 -3.14 -21.39 -12.22
N LEU A 69 -4.04 -22.23 -12.70
CA LEU A 69 -5.49 -22.03 -12.59
C LEU A 69 -6.02 -22.54 -11.26
N PHE A 70 -7.06 -21.84 -10.77
CA PHE A 70 -7.86 -22.29 -9.62
C PHE A 70 -9.32 -21.88 -9.78
N GLU A 71 -10.20 -22.64 -9.13
CA GLU A 71 -11.62 -22.32 -9.02
C GLU A 71 -12.15 -22.79 -7.66
N LEU A 72 -12.92 -21.94 -6.98
CA LEU A 72 -13.66 -22.22 -5.75
C LEU A 72 -15.05 -21.60 -5.83
N ALA A 73 -16.05 -22.28 -5.27
CA ALA A 73 -17.40 -21.76 -5.24
C ALA A 73 -18.09 -22.09 -3.92
N HIS A 74 -18.75 -21.12 -3.35
CA HIS A 74 -19.58 -21.30 -2.16
C HIS A 74 -20.69 -20.24 -2.07
N ARG A 75 -21.68 -20.51 -1.25
CA ARG A 75 -22.77 -19.55 -0.99
C ARG A 75 -22.30 -18.45 -0.05
N THR A 76 -22.60 -17.21 -0.40
CA THR A 76 -22.32 -16.02 0.43
C THR A 76 -23.38 -14.95 0.19
N ASN A 77 -23.54 -14.02 1.14
CA ASN A 77 -24.42 -12.87 1.01
C ASN A 77 -23.75 -11.55 1.35
N TRP A 78 -22.41 -11.54 1.54
CA TRP A 78 -21.69 -10.32 1.92
C TRP A 78 -20.46 -10.09 1.07
N LYS A 79 -19.37 -10.84 1.34
CA LYS A 79 -18.09 -10.63 0.67
C LYS A 79 -17.26 -11.90 0.61
N ILE A 80 -16.24 -11.84 -0.23
CA ILE A 80 -15.22 -12.87 -0.38
C ILE A 80 -13.88 -12.22 -0.06
N GLU A 81 -13.06 -12.90 0.74
CA GLU A 81 -11.68 -12.55 1.01
C GLU A 81 -10.78 -13.66 0.43
N CYS A 82 -9.89 -13.29 -0.48
CA CYS A 82 -8.97 -14.22 -1.13
C CYS A 82 -7.54 -13.97 -0.66
N HIS A 83 -6.86 -15.04 -0.28
CA HIS A 83 -5.43 -15.06 0.06
C HIS A 83 -4.71 -16.04 -0.85
N ILE A 84 -3.66 -15.59 -1.51
CA ILE A 84 -2.86 -16.39 -2.42
C ILE A 84 -1.42 -16.36 -1.91
N MET A 85 -0.86 -17.54 -1.69
CA MET A 85 0.46 -17.73 -1.07
C MET A 85 1.29 -18.72 -1.91
N LYS A 86 2.60 -18.45 -2.01
CA LYS A 86 3.56 -19.38 -2.59
C LYS A 86 4.94 -19.14 -2.00
N ASP A 87 5.65 -20.23 -1.68
CA ASP A 87 7.00 -20.13 -1.15
C ASP A 87 7.93 -19.38 -2.12
N GLY A 88 8.72 -18.43 -1.58
CA GLY A 88 9.60 -17.56 -2.34
C GLY A 88 8.90 -16.35 -3.02
N TYR A 89 7.63 -16.14 -2.74
CA TYR A 89 6.85 -15.01 -3.26
C TYR A 89 6.16 -14.25 -2.12
N TYR A 90 5.90 -12.97 -2.35
CA TYR A 90 5.01 -12.18 -1.49
C TYR A 90 3.57 -12.64 -1.69
N ASP A 91 2.80 -12.69 -0.61
CA ASP A 91 1.38 -13.01 -0.65
C ASP A 91 0.60 -11.95 -1.42
N SER A 92 -0.55 -12.35 -1.94
CA SER A 92 -1.52 -11.45 -2.55
C SER A 92 -2.87 -11.63 -1.88
N ASN A 93 -3.52 -10.50 -1.60
CA ASN A 93 -4.78 -10.46 -0.91
C ASN A 93 -5.75 -9.53 -1.63
N TYR A 94 -7.00 -9.98 -1.83
CA TYR A 94 -8.04 -9.11 -2.35
C TYR A 94 -9.41 -9.46 -1.78
N GLU A 95 -10.29 -8.49 -1.81
CA GLU A 95 -11.67 -8.62 -1.36
C GLU A 95 -12.63 -8.32 -2.50
N ILE A 96 -13.71 -9.07 -2.59
CA ILE A 96 -14.85 -8.81 -3.46
C ILE A 96 -16.06 -8.60 -2.57
N SER A 97 -16.62 -7.38 -2.59
CA SER A 97 -17.82 -7.02 -1.84
C SER A 97 -19.06 -7.08 -2.73
N PHE A 98 -20.08 -7.81 -2.30
CA PHE A 98 -21.39 -7.85 -2.95
C PHE A 98 -22.35 -6.78 -2.42
N TYR A 99 -21.93 -5.98 -1.45
CA TYR A 99 -22.77 -4.98 -0.82
C TYR A 99 -22.95 -3.70 -1.66
N ASP A 100 -22.14 -3.52 -2.68
CA ASP A 100 -22.28 -2.43 -3.64
C ASP A 100 -23.36 -2.81 -4.68
N ALA A 101 -24.59 -2.36 -4.42
CA ALA A 101 -25.75 -2.70 -5.21
C ALA A 101 -25.68 -2.23 -6.69
N GLU A 102 -24.79 -1.27 -7.00
CA GLU A 102 -24.62 -0.78 -8.38
C GLU A 102 -23.80 -1.73 -9.24
N ARG A 103 -22.94 -2.56 -8.62
CA ARG A 103 -22.01 -3.47 -9.32
C ARG A 103 -22.35 -4.94 -9.18
N ALA A 104 -23.02 -5.32 -8.10
CA ALA A 104 -23.37 -6.70 -7.83
C ALA A 104 -24.62 -7.12 -8.60
N ILE A 105 -24.50 -8.15 -9.41
CA ILE A 105 -25.62 -8.75 -10.17
C ILE A 105 -25.83 -10.19 -9.69
N VAL A 106 -27.09 -10.57 -9.54
CA VAL A 106 -27.48 -11.96 -9.29
C VAL A 106 -28.26 -12.48 -10.50
N LYS A 107 -27.68 -13.48 -11.15
CA LYS A 107 -28.32 -14.16 -12.29
C LYS A 107 -28.31 -15.66 -12.02
N ASP A 108 -29.44 -16.33 -12.20
CA ASP A 108 -29.60 -17.79 -12.03
C ASP A 108 -29.08 -18.31 -10.69
N GLY A 109 -29.21 -17.52 -9.61
CA GLY A 109 -28.74 -17.84 -8.27
C GLY A 109 -27.22 -17.70 -8.06
N LEU A 110 -26.52 -17.10 -9.01
CA LEU A 110 -25.08 -16.82 -8.98
C LEU A 110 -24.82 -15.34 -8.78
N TRP A 111 -23.91 -14.99 -7.88
CA TRP A 111 -23.30 -13.67 -7.83
C TRP A 111 -22.41 -13.45 -9.04
N THR A 112 -22.51 -12.29 -9.65
CA THR A 112 -21.63 -11.84 -10.72
C THR A 112 -21.19 -10.42 -10.44
N ILE A 113 -19.88 -10.19 -10.35
CA ILE A 113 -19.26 -8.88 -10.42
C ILE A 113 -18.35 -8.92 -11.63
N PRO A 114 -18.66 -8.17 -12.69
CA PRO A 114 -17.83 -8.15 -13.89
C PRO A 114 -16.38 -7.81 -13.53
N ASP A 115 -15.43 -8.50 -14.15
CA ASP A 115 -13.99 -8.28 -14.06
C ASP A 115 -13.33 -8.58 -12.68
N GLU A 116 -14.10 -8.88 -11.64
CA GLU A 116 -13.54 -9.15 -10.31
C GLU A 116 -13.48 -10.63 -9.94
N MET A 117 -14.33 -11.47 -10.54
CA MET A 117 -14.43 -12.90 -10.19
C MET A 117 -13.53 -13.80 -11.05
N ASN A 118 -12.96 -13.27 -12.12
CA ASN A 118 -12.00 -13.98 -12.98
C ASN A 118 -10.75 -13.10 -13.13
N ARG A 119 -9.71 -13.39 -12.35
CA ARG A 119 -8.54 -12.51 -12.25
C ARG A 119 -7.25 -13.20 -12.67
N ARG A 120 -6.40 -12.43 -13.34
CA ARG A 120 -4.97 -12.71 -13.39
C ARG A 120 -4.32 -12.11 -12.15
N ILE A 121 -3.71 -12.96 -11.31
CA ILE A 121 -3.10 -12.58 -10.05
C ILE A 121 -1.60 -12.73 -10.19
N VAL A 122 -0.89 -11.61 -10.02
CA VAL A 122 0.58 -11.59 -10.11
C VAL A 122 1.16 -11.73 -8.70
N LEU A 123 1.92 -12.81 -8.46
CA LEU A 123 2.76 -12.92 -7.27
C LEU A 123 4.14 -12.36 -7.59
N ARG A 124 4.63 -11.51 -6.70
CA ARG A 124 5.94 -10.90 -6.80
C ARG A 124 6.97 -11.75 -6.07
N LYS A 125 8.07 -12.08 -6.76
CA LYS A 125 9.12 -12.94 -6.20
C LYS A 125 9.90 -12.16 -5.13
N ILE A 126 10.28 -12.83 -4.04
CA ILE A 126 11.20 -12.29 -3.04
C ILE A 126 12.60 -12.37 -3.63
N LEU A 127 13.26 -11.23 -3.86
CA LEU A 127 14.55 -11.17 -4.57
C LEU A 127 15.73 -10.86 -3.65
N SER A 128 15.51 -10.20 -2.52
CA SER A 128 16.58 -9.70 -1.68
C SER A 128 16.54 -10.27 -0.26
N GLU A 129 17.71 -10.46 0.33
CA GLU A 129 17.91 -10.88 1.74
C GLU A 129 18.78 -9.88 2.52
N LYS A 130 18.95 -8.65 2.01
CA LYS A 130 19.80 -7.64 2.65
C LYS A 130 19.07 -6.88 3.77
N ALA A 131 19.77 -6.53 4.82
CA ALA A 131 19.24 -5.73 5.91
C ALA A 131 19.29 -4.23 5.58
N LEU A 132 18.12 -3.60 5.43
CA LEU A 132 17.97 -2.16 5.30
C LEU A 132 17.68 -1.50 6.66
N PHE A 133 17.93 -0.21 6.79
CA PHE A 133 17.38 0.55 7.90
C PHE A 133 15.88 0.72 7.69
N VAL A 134 15.12 0.31 8.67
CA VAL A 134 13.66 0.37 8.70
C VAL A 134 13.21 0.97 10.03
N PHE A 135 11.94 1.32 10.16
CA PHE A 135 11.44 1.82 11.44
C PHE A 135 11.82 0.87 12.60
N PRO A 136 12.18 1.41 13.78
CA PRO A 136 12.52 0.59 14.94
C PRO A 136 11.44 -0.45 15.23
N GLU A 137 11.89 -1.66 15.63
CA GLU A 137 11.03 -2.80 15.96
C GLU A 137 9.84 -2.41 16.86
N GLY A 138 8.67 -2.96 16.56
CA GLY A 138 7.43 -2.77 17.31
C GLY A 138 6.61 -1.53 16.96
N LYS A 139 7.07 -0.66 16.06
CA LYS A 139 6.25 0.44 15.54
C LYS A 139 5.67 0.05 14.18
N ARG A 140 4.40 -0.30 14.14
CA ARG A 140 3.66 -0.57 12.88
C ARG A 140 3.60 0.63 11.94
N MET A 141 3.89 1.84 12.46
CA MET A 141 3.86 3.12 11.76
C MET A 141 4.80 4.07 12.46
N GLY A 142 5.64 4.77 11.68
CA GLY A 142 6.42 5.87 12.20
C GLY A 142 5.53 7.07 12.49
N THR A 143 5.63 7.61 13.69
CA THR A 143 4.90 8.81 14.11
C THR A 143 5.89 9.77 14.76
N TRP A 144 5.97 10.97 14.22
CA TRP A 144 6.88 12.01 14.70
C TRP A 144 6.10 13.27 15.02
N ARG A 145 6.40 13.87 16.16
CA ARG A 145 5.91 15.22 16.47
C ARG A 145 6.60 16.19 15.54
N ILE A 146 5.86 17.07 14.88
CA ILE A 146 6.39 18.13 14.03
C ILE A 146 7.08 19.16 14.95
N PRO A 147 8.39 19.41 14.79
CA PRO A 147 9.11 20.29 15.70
C PRO A 147 8.78 21.77 15.48
N LEU A 148 8.64 22.16 14.22
CA LEU A 148 8.34 23.55 13.81
C LEU A 148 7.30 23.55 12.69
N THR A 149 6.46 24.58 12.67
CA THR A 149 5.54 24.88 11.57
C THR A 149 6.05 26.08 10.77
N ASN A 150 5.79 26.06 9.45
CA ASN A 150 6.22 27.10 8.49
C ASN A 150 7.74 27.24 8.29
N GLU A 151 8.53 26.34 8.85
CA GLU A 151 9.98 26.28 8.71
C GLU A 151 10.43 24.94 8.16
N TRP A 152 11.58 24.93 7.46
CA TRP A 152 12.18 23.71 6.96
C TRP A 152 12.91 22.95 8.07
N VAL A 153 12.60 21.67 8.22
CA VAL A 153 13.22 20.77 9.20
C VAL A 153 13.79 19.57 8.49
N GLY A 154 15.03 19.19 8.80
CA GLY A 154 15.70 18.03 8.24
C GLY A 154 15.21 16.72 8.87
N PHE A 155 15.08 15.69 8.04
CA PHE A 155 14.77 14.33 8.47
C PHE A 155 15.86 13.37 7.98
N ASP A 156 16.26 12.45 8.84
CA ASP A 156 17.32 11.46 8.62
C ASP A 156 16.71 10.04 8.57
N PHE A 157 16.85 9.36 7.44
CA PHE A 157 16.29 8.01 7.24
C PHE A 157 17.17 6.89 7.83
N GLU A 158 18.42 7.15 8.19
CA GLU A 158 19.24 6.18 8.91
C GLU A 158 18.82 6.07 10.38
N TYR A 159 18.42 7.21 10.98
CA TYR A 159 17.93 7.28 12.36
C TYR A 159 16.41 7.25 12.46
N PHE A 160 15.69 7.43 11.36
CA PHE A 160 14.25 7.68 11.33
C PHE A 160 13.83 8.74 12.34
N ASP A 161 14.52 9.87 12.31
CA ASP A 161 14.28 10.96 13.25
C ASP A 161 14.64 12.32 12.63
N TRP A 162 14.16 13.37 13.27
CA TRP A 162 14.54 14.73 12.93
C TRP A 162 16.03 14.94 13.12
N VAL A 163 16.61 15.80 12.29
CA VAL A 163 17.99 16.23 12.45
C VAL A 163 18.08 17.16 13.67
N LYS A 164 19.24 17.14 14.34
CA LYS A 164 19.51 18.05 15.48
C LYS A 164 19.17 19.51 15.14
N PRO A 165 18.64 20.32 16.07
CA PRO A 165 18.46 20.01 17.51
C PRO A 165 17.15 19.27 17.84
N TYR A 166 16.31 18.93 16.88
CA TYR A 166 14.95 18.46 17.08
C TYR A 166 14.84 16.93 17.30
N GLY A 167 15.88 16.18 16.93
CA GLY A 167 15.95 14.74 17.06
C GLY A 167 17.39 14.22 17.13
N LYS A 168 17.58 12.94 16.83
CA LYS A 168 18.87 12.24 16.86
C LYS A 168 19.58 12.20 15.51
N GLY A 169 18.88 12.56 14.44
CA GLY A 169 19.39 12.54 13.07
C GLY A 169 20.67 13.37 12.91
N LYS A 170 21.53 12.92 12.03
CA LYS A 170 22.83 13.51 11.71
C LYS A 170 22.86 14.09 10.30
N TRP A 171 22.14 13.46 9.36
CA TRP A 171 22.12 13.80 7.95
C TRP A 171 20.76 14.34 7.54
N THR A 172 20.73 15.37 6.73
CA THR A 172 19.48 15.83 6.14
C THR A 172 19.26 15.10 4.84
N ASP A 173 18.55 13.97 4.91
CA ASP A 173 18.17 13.21 3.73
C ASP A 173 17.01 13.87 2.99
N MET A 174 16.11 14.48 3.74
CA MET A 174 14.91 15.14 3.25
C MET A 174 14.60 16.35 4.11
N LEU A 175 14.24 17.47 3.49
CA LEU A 175 13.72 18.66 4.15
C LEU A 175 12.19 18.64 4.11
N LEU A 176 11.57 18.97 5.23
CA LEU A 176 10.12 19.01 5.38
C LEU A 176 9.70 20.37 5.93
N ARG A 177 8.61 20.94 5.37
CA ARG A 177 7.95 22.13 5.90
C ARG A 177 6.46 21.86 6.00
N PHE A 178 5.91 22.16 7.17
CA PHE A 178 4.51 21.91 7.50
C PHE A 178 3.79 23.22 7.69
N SER A 179 2.61 23.36 7.12
CA SER A 179 1.69 24.45 7.42
C SER A 179 0.28 23.92 7.62
N SER A 180 -0.50 24.56 8.46
CA SER A 180 -1.88 24.19 8.71
C SER A 180 -2.75 25.43 8.92
N GLU A 181 -3.98 25.36 8.43
CA GLU A 181 -5.07 26.29 8.71
C GLU A 181 -6.24 25.46 9.20
N THR A 182 -6.73 25.74 10.41
CA THR A 182 -7.88 25.03 10.98
C THR A 182 -9.07 25.96 11.13
N ARG A 183 -10.26 25.45 10.83
CA ARG A 183 -11.54 26.13 11.05
C ARG A 183 -12.45 25.23 11.89
N GLY A 184 -12.46 25.47 13.21
CA GLY A 184 -13.16 24.61 14.16
C GLY A 184 -12.50 23.25 14.35
N HIS A 185 -13.20 22.29 14.95
CA HIS A 185 -12.60 21.00 15.34
C HIS A 185 -12.54 19.94 14.24
N ILE A 186 -13.10 20.16 13.07
CA ILE A 186 -13.30 19.09 12.06
C ILE A 186 -12.77 19.48 10.67
N ARG A 187 -12.57 20.76 10.37
CA ARG A 187 -12.16 21.24 9.05
C ARG A 187 -10.78 21.87 9.12
N GLY A 188 -9.90 21.46 8.23
CA GLY A 188 -8.55 21.97 8.17
C GLY A 188 -7.97 21.88 6.77
N ARG A 189 -7.00 22.73 6.51
CA ARG A 189 -6.08 22.64 5.39
C ARG A 189 -4.72 22.31 5.96
N TYR A 190 -4.14 21.21 5.52
CA TYR A 190 -2.81 20.73 5.92
C TYR A 190 -1.96 20.64 4.67
N GLN A 191 -0.80 21.26 4.71
CA GLN A 191 0.17 21.21 3.63
C GLN A 191 1.50 20.71 4.17
N MET A 192 2.12 19.81 3.43
CA MET A 192 3.45 19.31 3.66
C MET A 192 4.27 19.48 2.38
N GLU A 193 5.31 20.26 2.48
CA GLU A 193 6.29 20.41 1.42
C GLU A 193 7.50 19.55 1.72
N VAL A 194 8.00 18.88 0.69
CA VAL A 194 9.14 17.96 0.76
C VAL A 194 10.18 18.44 -0.23
N SER A 195 11.43 18.58 0.22
CA SER A 195 12.53 19.04 -0.62
C SER A 195 13.78 18.17 -0.42
N PHE A 196 14.44 17.90 -1.54
CA PHE A 196 15.72 17.16 -1.62
C PHE A 196 16.85 18.08 -2.12
N THR A 197 16.73 19.39 -1.97
CA THR A 197 17.59 20.39 -2.63
C THR A 197 18.98 20.54 -2.02
N ASN A 198 19.26 19.87 -0.93
CA ASN A 198 20.54 19.96 -0.23
C ASN A 198 21.71 19.28 -0.96
N ASN A 199 21.43 18.48 -2.01
CA ASN A 199 22.45 17.85 -2.84
C ASN A 199 22.04 17.86 -4.32
N PRO A 200 22.98 18.02 -5.28
CA PRO A 200 22.71 17.83 -6.70
C PRO A 200 22.23 16.40 -6.96
N TYR A 201 21.34 16.21 -7.92
CA TYR A 201 20.74 14.92 -8.25
C TYR A 201 19.91 14.25 -7.15
N ALA A 202 19.82 14.80 -5.95
CA ALA A 202 18.89 14.28 -4.93
C ALA A 202 17.44 14.57 -5.34
N GLY A 203 16.54 13.67 -4.96
CA GLY A 203 15.14 13.78 -5.32
C GLY A 203 14.39 12.49 -5.08
N ALA A 204 13.14 12.46 -5.55
CA ALA A 204 12.31 11.28 -5.49
C ALA A 204 11.45 11.13 -6.74
N TYR A 205 10.93 9.92 -6.97
CA TYR A 205 9.83 9.68 -7.91
C TYR A 205 8.68 8.96 -7.22
N ARG A 206 7.46 9.29 -7.62
CA ARG A 206 6.25 8.66 -7.10
C ARG A 206 5.80 7.51 -8.01
N GLY A 207 5.32 6.44 -7.41
CA GLY A 207 4.67 5.34 -8.08
C GLY A 207 3.50 4.82 -7.28
N SER A 208 2.79 3.86 -7.85
CA SER A 208 1.69 3.16 -7.18
C SER A 208 1.84 1.66 -7.44
N ALA A 209 1.68 0.87 -6.38
CA ALA A 209 1.77 -0.58 -6.45
C ALA A 209 0.43 -1.22 -6.81
N ASP A 210 0.48 -2.49 -7.22
CA ASP A 210 -0.70 -3.31 -7.33
C ASP A 210 -1.42 -3.39 -5.97
N LYS A 211 -2.74 -3.21 -5.99
CA LYS A 211 -3.57 -3.20 -4.80
C LYS A 211 -3.60 -4.53 -4.07
N ILE A 212 -3.39 -5.63 -4.79
CA ILE A 212 -3.53 -6.98 -4.24
C ILE A 212 -2.23 -7.58 -3.72
N SER A 213 -1.06 -7.18 -4.23
CA SER A 213 0.23 -7.67 -3.74
C SER A 213 0.57 -7.09 -2.36
N ASP A 214 1.15 -7.91 -1.48
CA ASP A 214 1.70 -7.45 -0.20
C ASP A 214 2.98 -6.61 -0.38
N LEU A 215 3.74 -6.82 -1.45
CA LEU A 215 4.85 -5.93 -1.78
C LEU A 215 4.34 -4.66 -2.46
N LYS A 216 4.33 -3.56 -1.73
CA LYS A 216 3.81 -2.25 -2.18
C LYS A 216 4.88 -1.31 -2.76
N ILE A 217 6.08 -1.81 -3.01
CA ILE A 217 7.22 -1.04 -3.51
C ILE A 217 7.89 -1.78 -4.67
N PRO A 218 8.68 -1.11 -5.54
CA PRO A 218 9.54 -1.81 -6.49
C PRO A 218 10.68 -2.54 -5.75
N HIS A 219 11.22 -3.60 -6.33
CA HIS A 219 12.37 -4.32 -5.78
C HIS A 219 13.61 -3.43 -5.72
N ARG A 220 13.79 -2.59 -6.71
CA ARG A 220 14.94 -1.69 -6.82
C ARG A 220 14.51 -0.30 -7.23
N ALA A 221 15.25 0.71 -6.80
CA ALA A 221 15.13 2.07 -7.29
C ALA A 221 15.46 2.11 -8.78
N ASP A 222 14.57 2.69 -9.58
CA ASP A 222 14.77 2.86 -11.02
C ASP A 222 15.60 4.11 -11.29
N MET A 223 16.86 3.92 -11.63
CA MET A 223 17.80 5.02 -11.90
C MET A 223 17.49 5.78 -13.19
N SER A 224 16.65 5.26 -14.09
CA SER A 224 16.23 5.93 -15.32
C SER A 224 15.10 6.94 -15.10
N LYS A 225 14.48 6.96 -13.93
CA LYS A 225 13.40 7.89 -13.60
C LYS A 225 13.91 9.29 -13.32
N ASP A 226 13.07 10.28 -13.62
CA ASP A 226 13.29 11.65 -13.20
C ASP A 226 13.05 11.78 -11.69
N TYR A 227 14.11 12.05 -10.95
CA TYR A 227 14.05 12.31 -9.53
C TYR A 227 13.74 13.79 -9.28
N VAL A 228 12.49 14.07 -8.97
CA VAL A 228 12.00 15.43 -8.69
C VAL A 228 12.45 15.85 -7.30
N ASN A 229 13.03 17.03 -7.19
CA ASN A 229 13.61 17.53 -5.93
C ASN A 229 12.61 18.24 -4.99
N TYR A 230 11.36 18.40 -5.40
CA TYR A 230 10.33 19.09 -4.63
C TYR A 230 8.94 18.49 -4.83
N TYR A 231 8.22 18.29 -3.72
CA TYR A 231 6.81 17.89 -3.68
C TYR A 231 6.02 18.81 -2.75
N CYS A 232 4.75 18.99 -3.06
CA CYS A 232 3.79 19.65 -2.19
C CYS A 232 2.54 18.78 -2.07
N PHE A 233 2.28 18.29 -0.88
CA PHE A 233 1.10 17.51 -0.55
C PHE A 233 0.09 18.39 0.19
N LEU A 234 -1.18 18.32 -0.21
CA LEU A 234 -2.27 19.12 0.33
C LEU A 234 -3.44 18.23 0.71
N ARG A 235 -3.95 18.42 1.92
CA ARG A 235 -5.26 17.94 2.34
C ARG A 235 -6.12 19.14 2.70
N ASP A 236 -7.21 19.36 1.94
CA ASP A 236 -8.15 20.46 2.17
C ASP A 236 -9.55 19.88 2.45
N THR A 237 -10.06 20.17 3.63
CA THR A 237 -11.41 19.79 4.07
C THR A 237 -12.26 21.01 4.43
N ILE A 238 -11.75 22.25 4.19
CA ILE A 238 -12.45 23.50 4.49
C ILE A 238 -13.45 23.83 3.40
N GLY A 239 -13.09 23.54 2.14
CA GLY A 239 -13.95 23.81 0.97
C GLY A 239 -15.05 22.77 0.76
N ASP A 240 -15.93 23.06 -0.20
CA ASP A 240 -17.01 22.13 -0.60
C ASP A 240 -16.47 20.88 -1.32
N VAL A 241 -15.29 20.99 -1.91
CA VAL A 241 -14.61 19.88 -2.59
C VAL A 241 -13.41 19.45 -1.76
N ARG A 242 -13.46 18.22 -1.25
CA ARG A 242 -12.30 17.60 -0.59
C ARG A 242 -11.16 17.43 -1.59
N LYS A 243 -10.01 17.96 -1.26
CA LYS A 243 -8.77 17.74 -2.01
C LYS A 243 -7.75 17.04 -1.11
N ASP A 244 -7.27 15.89 -1.56
CA ASP A 244 -6.21 15.14 -0.88
C ASP A 244 -5.20 14.66 -1.91
N THR A 245 -3.96 15.14 -1.81
CA THR A 245 -2.85 14.76 -2.70
C THR A 245 -1.77 13.98 -1.97
N PHE A 246 -1.97 13.72 -0.67
CA PHE A 246 -1.06 12.85 0.08
C PHE A 246 -1.02 11.43 -0.51
N PRO A 247 0.11 10.74 -0.39
CA PRO A 247 0.20 9.35 -0.79
C PRO A 247 -0.83 8.48 -0.07
N GLY A 248 -1.48 7.61 -0.82
CA GLY A 248 -2.44 6.64 -0.33
C GLY A 248 -1.80 5.28 -0.02
N PRO A 249 -2.60 4.29 0.41
CA PRO A 249 -2.09 3.00 0.91
C PRO A 249 -1.34 2.15 -0.13
N ASN A 250 -1.49 2.44 -1.42
CA ASN A 250 -0.78 1.74 -2.48
C ASN A 250 0.27 2.63 -3.18
N ASP A 251 0.45 3.86 -2.72
CA ASP A 251 1.45 4.77 -3.28
C ASP A 251 2.80 4.55 -2.60
N TYR A 252 3.86 4.86 -3.34
CA TYR A 252 5.21 4.89 -2.81
C TYR A 252 5.97 6.09 -3.36
N LEU A 253 6.99 6.51 -2.64
CA LEU A 253 7.96 7.52 -3.04
C LEU A 253 9.35 6.89 -2.90
N VAL A 254 10.00 6.59 -4.01
CA VAL A 254 11.41 6.17 -4.01
C VAL A 254 12.27 7.41 -4.07
N PHE A 255 13.21 7.54 -3.14
CA PHE A 255 14.06 8.70 -3.05
C PHE A 255 15.55 8.34 -3.20
N ARG A 256 16.31 9.33 -3.66
CA ARG A 256 17.76 9.31 -3.78
C ARG A 256 18.31 10.49 -3.00
N THR A 257 19.28 10.24 -2.13
CA THR A 257 19.86 11.24 -1.22
C THR A 257 21.35 10.99 -1.02
N ARG A 258 22.03 11.86 -0.24
CA ARG A 258 23.47 11.80 0.03
C ARG A 258 24.29 11.65 -1.24
N THR A 259 23.87 12.32 -2.30
CA THR A 259 24.47 12.24 -3.62
C THR A 259 25.80 12.97 -3.67
N GLN A 260 26.74 12.40 -4.42
CA GLN A 260 28.03 13.04 -4.74
C GLN A 260 28.20 13.11 -6.25
N THR A 261 28.90 14.11 -6.72
CA THR A 261 29.24 14.25 -8.14
C THR A 261 30.72 13.97 -8.36
N ASP A 262 31.06 13.48 -9.55
CA ASP A 262 32.44 13.38 -10.03
C ASP A 262 33.00 14.74 -10.44
N ALA A 263 34.23 14.76 -10.94
CA ALA A 263 34.91 15.98 -11.38
C ALA A 263 34.24 16.63 -12.59
N GLU A 264 33.54 15.86 -13.39
CA GLU A 264 32.78 16.29 -14.57
C GLU A 264 31.37 16.79 -14.20
N GLY A 265 30.94 16.64 -12.93
CA GLY A 265 29.64 17.08 -12.42
C GLY A 265 28.52 16.06 -12.59
N PHE A 266 28.82 14.81 -13.00
CA PHE A 266 27.83 13.74 -13.07
C PHE A 266 27.66 13.04 -11.73
N LEU A 267 26.54 12.35 -11.54
CA LEU A 267 26.27 11.57 -10.35
C LEU A 267 27.29 10.44 -10.20
N ALA A 268 28.14 10.52 -9.16
CA ALA A 268 29.14 9.53 -8.84
C ALA A 268 28.62 8.51 -7.80
N SER A 269 27.92 9.00 -6.78
CA SER A 269 27.37 8.13 -5.76
C SER A 269 26.06 8.63 -5.18
N ALA A 270 25.28 7.71 -4.61
CA ALA A 270 24.00 7.99 -3.99
C ALA A 270 23.62 6.89 -2.99
N HIS A 271 22.73 7.25 -2.06
CA HIS A 271 21.94 6.31 -1.26
C HIS A 271 20.48 6.35 -1.70
N TYR A 272 19.81 5.21 -1.58
CA TYR A 272 18.42 5.05 -1.99
C TYR A 272 17.54 4.62 -0.82
N GLY A 273 16.28 5.00 -0.90
CA GLY A 273 15.27 4.56 0.06
C GLY A 273 13.88 4.67 -0.54
N VAL A 274 12.92 4.22 0.24
CA VAL A 274 11.52 4.24 -0.16
C VAL A 274 10.64 4.58 1.03
N ILE A 275 9.58 5.33 0.77
CA ILE A 275 8.47 5.56 1.68
C ILE A 275 7.26 4.97 0.99
N SER A 276 6.50 4.12 1.68
CA SER A 276 5.33 3.46 1.11
C SER A 276 4.11 3.58 2.02
N GLY A 277 2.94 3.47 1.40
CA GLY A 277 1.68 3.58 2.10
C GLY A 277 1.27 5.02 2.37
N THR A 278 0.36 5.19 3.31
CA THR A 278 -0.26 6.48 3.60
C THR A 278 0.69 7.42 4.33
N TRP A 279 0.83 8.60 3.81
CA TRP A 279 1.39 9.74 4.55
C TRP A 279 0.27 10.58 5.13
N ILE A 280 0.38 10.91 6.41
CA ILE A 280 -0.57 11.77 7.10
C ILE A 280 0.21 12.87 7.80
N SER A 281 -0.24 14.09 7.61
CA SER A 281 0.18 15.24 8.40
C SER A 281 -1.05 15.83 9.07
N SER A 282 -0.91 16.17 10.35
CA SER A 282 -1.82 17.00 11.12
C SER A 282 -1.08 18.24 11.60
N GLU A 283 -1.69 19.07 12.43
CA GLU A 283 -1.04 20.26 13.01
C GLU A 283 0.25 19.95 13.79
N THR A 284 0.31 18.77 14.41
CA THR A 284 1.37 18.46 15.38
C THR A 284 2.13 17.17 15.08
N VAL A 285 1.65 16.38 14.12
CA VAL A 285 2.17 15.03 13.89
C VAL A 285 2.30 14.72 12.41
N MET A 286 3.47 14.21 12.03
CA MET A 286 3.71 13.50 10.77
C MET A 286 3.68 12.00 11.03
N ARG A 287 3.08 11.26 10.12
CA ARG A 287 3.00 9.80 10.16
C ARG A 287 3.25 9.21 8.78
N MET A 288 4.08 8.19 8.72
CA MET A 288 4.32 7.35 7.54
C MET A 288 3.97 5.91 7.87
N ASP A 289 3.28 5.21 6.95
CA ASP A 289 2.94 3.80 7.18
C ASP A 289 4.18 2.93 7.13
N ASP A 290 5.06 3.17 6.15
CA ASP A 290 6.28 2.41 5.99
C ASP A 290 7.40 3.22 5.32
N ALA A 291 8.65 2.92 5.67
CA ALA A 291 9.83 3.43 4.98
C ALA A 291 11.05 2.52 5.19
N ALA A 292 11.91 2.47 4.18
CA ALA A 292 13.19 1.78 4.22
C ALA A 292 14.30 2.64 3.62
N PHE A 293 15.51 2.52 4.14
CA PHE A 293 16.70 3.22 3.68
C PHE A 293 17.84 2.24 3.51
N ASN A 294 18.46 2.23 2.34
CA ASN A 294 19.65 1.42 2.07
C ASN A 294 20.92 2.18 2.49
N PRO A 295 21.65 1.70 3.51
CA PRO A 295 22.87 2.35 3.95
C PRO A 295 24.06 2.11 3.01
N VAL A 296 23.93 1.20 2.05
CA VAL A 296 25.01 0.86 1.12
C VAL A 296 24.98 1.84 -0.06
N GLU A 297 26.10 2.52 -0.24
CA GLU A 297 26.28 3.48 -1.32
C GLU A 297 26.19 2.79 -2.69
N ASN A 298 25.49 3.42 -3.63
CA ASN A 298 25.26 2.94 -5.00
C ASN A 298 24.47 1.62 -5.10
N ASP A 299 23.89 1.15 -4.01
CA ASP A 299 23.00 -0.01 -4.03
C ASP A 299 21.54 0.44 -4.11
N ALA A 300 20.96 0.22 -5.26
CA ALA A 300 19.56 0.59 -5.55
C ALA A 300 18.53 -0.40 -4.98
N ASP A 301 18.93 -1.43 -4.25
CA ASP A 301 18.03 -2.38 -3.63
C ASP A 301 17.25 -1.71 -2.48
N ILE A 302 15.93 -1.75 -2.54
CA ILE A 302 15.03 -1.13 -1.57
C ILE A 302 13.95 -2.10 -1.05
N GLU A 303 14.06 -3.39 -1.40
CA GLU A 303 13.07 -4.41 -1.05
C GLU A 303 13.22 -4.93 0.39
N ASP A 304 14.43 -5.05 0.88
CA ASP A 304 14.81 -5.91 1.99
C ASP A 304 14.21 -5.53 3.37
N GLY A 305 14.11 -4.24 3.64
CA GLY A 305 13.44 -3.79 4.86
C GLY A 305 11.94 -4.16 4.91
N TYR A 306 11.35 -4.39 3.75
CA TYR A 306 9.97 -4.86 3.64
C TYR A 306 9.86 -6.38 3.92
N TYR A 307 10.85 -7.18 3.51
CA TYR A 307 10.91 -8.62 3.69
C TYR A 307 10.92 -9.04 5.17
N LEU A 308 11.76 -8.45 5.99
CA LEU A 308 11.79 -8.75 7.43
C LEU A 308 10.46 -8.46 8.12
N ARG A 309 9.78 -7.37 7.74
CA ARG A 309 8.44 -7.05 8.26
C ARG A 309 7.37 -7.99 7.72
N TYR A 310 7.49 -8.40 6.49
CA TYR A 310 6.61 -9.41 5.89
C TYR A 310 6.70 -10.73 6.65
N LEU A 311 7.91 -11.22 6.93
CA LEU A 311 8.14 -12.43 7.71
C LEU A 311 7.59 -12.31 9.13
N LEU A 312 7.79 -11.18 9.80
CA LEU A 312 7.26 -10.94 11.15
C LEU A 312 5.72 -10.93 11.15
N ARG A 313 5.07 -10.27 10.18
CA ARG A 313 3.61 -10.30 10.04
C ARG A 313 3.09 -11.71 9.77
N ARG A 314 3.73 -12.47 8.90
CA ARG A 314 3.37 -13.84 8.59
C ARG A 314 3.50 -14.74 9.81
N TYR A 315 4.58 -14.60 10.57
CA TYR A 315 4.77 -15.31 11.83
C TYR A 315 3.67 -14.98 12.86
N GLU A 316 3.34 -13.70 13.05
CA GLU A 316 2.27 -13.26 13.96
C GLU A 316 0.88 -13.77 13.52
N GLN A 317 0.61 -13.90 12.22
CA GLN A 317 -0.66 -14.42 11.71
C GLN A 317 -0.80 -15.93 11.87
N GLN A 318 0.32 -16.67 11.81
CA GLN A 318 0.33 -18.13 12.00
C GLN A 318 0.23 -18.55 13.46
N HIS A 319 0.55 -17.64 14.40
CA HIS A 319 0.58 -17.91 15.85
C HIS A 319 -0.55 -17.21 16.62
N ARG A 320 -1.51 -16.61 15.93
CA ARG A 320 -2.80 -16.10 16.43
C ARG A 320 -3.92 -17.06 16.08
#